data_259e2b8c1a5613f051a9fc2351e976e9
#
_entry.id   259e2b8c1a5613f051a9fc2351e976e9
#
_cell.length_a   1.000
_cell.length_b   1.000
_cell.length_c   1.000
_cell.angle_alpha   90.00
_cell.angle_beta   90.00
_cell.angle_gamma   90.00
#
_symmetry.space_group_name_H-M   'P 1'
#
loop_
_entity.id
_entity.type
_entity.pdbx_description
1 polymer ?
#
loop_
_entity_poly.entity_id
_entity_poly.type
_entity_poly.pdbx_seq_one_letter_code
_entity_poly.pdbx_strand_id
1 'polypeptide(L)'
;MGLVGFVPVANAQIVLDFSDDLANQNFFTDNPVARAAVEAAAADINAAIVFDLSAAEDITTGTAGTTSFDFDFVYNYSNPATGEQQIIEDASSPENVYRIFVGVRTLGGSALGFGGAGGTGFAGSGTLGSGSLADAVADAEANDTHRRGGGPLVITLNGAFEDGTPFSFEVGLGVGSVVFDDDANWHFDHTVPVAPGANDFYSVALHEILHTLGVGGTDSWNSMIVGTTWLGAEVIASHGTGTGIVESDGEHFAENLMSPRITDGVLQEIVLDPNLTVGTRKGLTQLDLAVLRDLGFQTNDFDPILLGDVNLDGFVNFLDISPFISVLSAGGTLAEADVNQDGAVNFLDISPFIGVLAGQ
;
A
#
# COMPACT_ATOMS: atom_id res chain seq x y z
N MET A 1 2.64 -42.82 2.13
CA MET A 1 2.00 -41.69 1.45
C MET A 1 1.63 -40.72 2.57
N GLY A 2 2.58 -39.81 2.88
CA GLY A 2 2.39 -38.84 3.96
C GLY A 2 1.69 -37.61 3.40
N LEU A 3 0.57 -37.22 3.97
CA LEU A 3 -0.03 -35.91 3.77
C LEU A 3 0.95 -34.86 4.29
N VAL A 4 1.55 -34.10 3.40
CA VAL A 4 2.20 -32.84 3.75
C VAL A 4 1.05 -31.87 4.00
N GLY A 5 0.76 -31.64 5.28
CA GLY A 5 -0.17 -30.60 5.69
C GLY A 5 0.39 -29.25 5.24
N PHE A 6 -0.28 -28.58 4.33
CA PHE A 6 -0.10 -27.15 4.11
C PHE A 6 -0.47 -26.44 5.42
N VAL A 7 0.54 -25.98 6.14
CA VAL A 7 0.33 -24.94 7.16
C VAL A 7 0.05 -23.69 6.35
N PRO A 8 -1.14 -23.06 6.46
CA PRO A 8 -1.33 -21.76 5.85
C PRO A 8 -0.30 -20.82 6.49
N VAL A 9 0.61 -20.29 5.69
CA VAL A 9 1.41 -19.13 6.06
C VAL A 9 0.37 -18.08 6.42
N ALA A 10 0.37 -17.59 7.64
CA ALA A 10 -0.49 -16.48 8.04
C ALA A 10 -0.12 -15.32 7.09
N ASN A 11 -1.01 -15.03 6.14
CA ASN A 11 -0.80 -13.92 5.23
C ASN A 11 -0.66 -12.66 6.08
N ALA A 12 0.36 -11.89 5.80
CA ALA A 12 0.52 -10.55 6.32
C ALA A 12 -0.78 -9.77 6.19
N GLN A 13 -1.09 -9.00 7.20
CA GLN A 13 -2.34 -8.26 7.23
C GLN A 13 -2.13 -6.81 7.59
N ILE A 14 -2.60 -5.95 6.70
CA ILE A 14 -3.09 -4.64 7.12
C ILE A 14 -4.26 -4.89 8.05
N VAL A 15 -4.14 -4.43 9.28
CA VAL A 15 -5.18 -4.49 10.31
C VAL A 15 -5.71 -3.08 10.52
N LEU A 16 -6.97 -2.86 10.17
CA LEU A 16 -7.63 -1.58 10.36
C LEU A 16 -8.11 -1.44 11.81
N ASP A 17 -7.71 -0.36 12.47
CA ASP A 17 -8.07 -0.04 13.84
C ASP A 17 -8.99 1.20 13.86
N PHE A 18 -10.24 1.00 14.25
CA PHE A 18 -11.26 2.05 14.32
C PHE A 18 -11.46 2.58 15.73
N SER A 19 -10.55 2.30 16.68
CA SER A 19 -10.73 2.71 18.08
C SER A 19 -10.79 4.22 18.29
N ASP A 20 -10.04 5.00 17.51
CA ASP A 20 -10.07 6.45 17.56
C ASP A 20 -11.39 7.03 17.05
N ASP A 21 -11.92 6.46 15.96
CA ASP A 21 -13.25 6.80 15.43
C ASP A 21 -14.35 6.47 16.46
N LEU A 22 -14.32 5.27 17.01
CA LEU A 22 -15.27 4.81 18.02
C LEU A 22 -15.27 5.70 19.28
N ALA A 23 -14.09 6.16 19.69
CA ALA A 23 -13.95 7.04 20.86
C ALA A 23 -14.46 8.47 20.64
N ASN A 24 -14.53 8.93 19.37
CA ASN A 24 -14.83 10.31 19.03
C ASN A 24 -16.15 10.49 18.26
N GLN A 25 -16.26 9.94 17.05
CA GLN A 25 -17.37 10.20 16.14
C GLN A 25 -18.26 8.97 15.89
N ASN A 26 -17.73 7.76 16.08
CA ASN A 26 -18.43 6.51 15.87
C ASN A 26 -18.93 6.33 14.41
N PHE A 27 -18.29 7.02 13.45
CA PHE A 27 -18.73 7.12 12.07
C PHE A 27 -18.84 5.75 11.38
N PHE A 28 -17.80 4.91 11.51
CA PHE A 28 -17.76 3.61 10.84
C PHE A 28 -18.70 2.57 11.47
N THR A 29 -19.10 2.74 12.72
CA THR A 29 -20.15 1.93 13.34
C THR A 29 -21.53 2.34 12.81
N ASP A 30 -21.77 3.64 12.68
CA ASP A 30 -23.04 4.19 12.19
C ASP A 30 -23.18 4.07 10.67
N ASN A 31 -22.04 3.94 9.93
CA ASN A 31 -21.99 3.78 8.48
C ASN A 31 -21.28 2.48 8.08
N PRO A 32 -21.92 1.30 8.27
CA PRO A 32 -21.29 0.01 7.99
C PRO A 32 -20.93 -0.19 6.50
N VAL A 33 -21.57 0.52 5.58
CA VAL A 33 -21.24 0.47 4.15
C VAL A 33 -19.93 1.18 3.88
N ALA A 34 -19.68 2.33 4.52
CA ALA A 34 -18.39 3.02 4.45
C ALA A 34 -17.27 2.15 5.06
N ARG A 35 -17.54 1.51 6.19
CA ARG A 35 -16.63 0.56 6.80
C ARG A 35 -16.27 -0.59 5.86
N ALA A 36 -17.27 -1.20 5.24
CA ALA A 36 -17.06 -2.28 4.27
C ALA A 36 -16.21 -1.85 3.07
N ALA A 37 -16.32 -0.60 2.62
CA ALA A 37 -15.52 -0.09 1.51
C ALA A 37 -14.03 0.06 1.88
N VAL A 38 -13.70 0.59 3.07
CA VAL A 38 -12.29 0.68 3.50
C VAL A 38 -11.71 -0.69 3.83
N GLU A 39 -12.51 -1.60 4.39
CA GLU A 39 -12.10 -2.99 4.61
C GLU A 39 -11.83 -3.72 3.27
N ALA A 40 -12.63 -3.46 2.22
CA ALA A 40 -12.41 -4.00 0.88
C ALA A 40 -11.11 -3.44 0.25
N ALA A 41 -10.85 -2.14 0.37
CA ALA A 41 -9.61 -1.52 -0.10
C ALA A 41 -8.37 -2.15 0.56
N ALA A 42 -8.40 -2.33 1.88
CA ALA A 42 -7.32 -3.01 2.61
C ALA A 42 -7.18 -4.48 2.20
N ALA A 43 -8.28 -5.18 1.92
CA ALA A 43 -8.27 -6.56 1.47
C ALA A 43 -7.63 -6.70 0.08
N ASP A 44 -7.91 -5.79 -0.85
CA ASP A 44 -7.32 -5.80 -2.20
C ASP A 44 -5.81 -5.53 -2.15
N ILE A 45 -5.36 -4.61 -1.29
CA ILE A 45 -3.93 -4.38 -1.06
C ILE A 45 -3.29 -5.61 -0.40
N ASN A 46 -3.92 -6.21 0.60
CA ASN A 46 -3.43 -7.45 1.23
C ASN A 46 -3.32 -8.61 0.23
N ALA A 47 -4.21 -8.69 -0.74
CA ALA A 47 -4.12 -9.69 -1.81
C ALA A 47 -2.97 -9.39 -2.78
N ALA A 48 -2.61 -8.12 -2.96
CA ALA A 48 -1.60 -7.68 -3.90
C ALA A 48 -0.17 -7.76 -3.36
N ILE A 49 0.04 -7.62 -2.04
CA ILE A 49 1.36 -7.56 -1.42
C ILE A 49 1.68 -8.87 -0.69
N VAL A 50 2.91 -9.33 -0.86
CA VAL A 50 3.50 -10.35 0.01
C VAL A 50 4.27 -9.62 1.10
N PHE A 51 3.69 -9.54 2.28
CA PHE A 51 4.38 -8.93 3.41
C PHE A 51 5.44 -9.89 3.97
N ASP A 52 6.60 -9.35 4.27
CA ASP A 52 7.71 -10.03 4.94
C ASP A 52 8.21 -9.10 6.07
N LEU A 53 7.27 -8.77 6.97
CA LEU A 53 7.54 -7.90 8.10
C LEU A 53 7.92 -8.75 9.31
N SER A 54 9.16 -8.68 9.75
CA SER A 54 9.56 -9.29 11.03
C SER A 54 8.81 -8.66 12.21
N ALA A 55 8.73 -9.38 13.32
CA ALA A 55 8.24 -8.78 14.56
C ALA A 55 9.17 -7.64 15.01
N ALA A 56 8.63 -6.61 15.64
CA ALA A 56 9.38 -5.56 16.31
C ALA A 56 9.18 -5.68 17.83
N GLU A 57 10.29 -5.59 18.56
CA GLU A 57 10.32 -5.54 20.02
C GLU A 57 10.38 -4.06 20.45
N ASP A 58 9.65 -3.67 21.50
CA ASP A 58 9.66 -2.28 22.00
C ASP A 58 11.00 -1.85 22.58
N ILE A 59 11.75 -2.79 23.14
CA ILE A 59 13.08 -2.52 23.74
C ILE A 59 14.14 -3.28 22.97
N THR A 60 15.17 -2.54 22.54
CA THR A 60 16.40 -3.11 22.00
C THR A 60 17.56 -2.86 22.97
N THR A 61 18.19 -3.92 23.44
CA THR A 61 19.32 -3.87 24.35
C THR A 61 20.63 -4.13 23.63
N GLY A 62 21.60 -3.27 23.86
CA GLY A 62 23.00 -3.48 23.45
C GLY A 62 23.93 -3.61 24.63
N THR A 63 24.96 -4.41 24.48
CA THR A 63 25.96 -4.69 25.56
C THR A 63 27.38 -4.65 25.07
N ALA A 64 28.29 -4.18 25.95
CA ALA A 64 29.73 -4.26 25.75
C ALA A 64 30.43 -4.47 27.09
N GLY A 65 30.95 -5.67 27.33
CA GLY A 65 31.46 -6.04 28.64
C GLY A 65 30.38 -6.03 29.71
N THR A 66 30.46 -5.10 30.68
CA THR A 66 29.41 -4.85 31.68
C THR A 66 28.66 -3.53 31.45
N THR A 67 28.92 -2.84 30.35
CA THR A 67 28.13 -1.71 29.88
C THR A 67 26.93 -2.25 29.16
N SER A 68 25.70 -1.74 29.48
CA SER A 68 24.47 -2.03 28.77
C SER A 68 23.74 -0.74 28.46
N PHE A 69 23.04 -0.73 27.34
CA PHE A 69 22.17 0.38 26.95
C PHE A 69 20.91 -0.16 26.34
N ASP A 70 19.76 0.33 26.85
CA ASP A 70 18.43 -0.03 26.37
C ASP A 70 17.87 1.15 25.58
N PHE A 71 17.38 0.87 24.38
CA PHE A 71 16.59 1.76 23.58
C PHE A 71 15.14 1.31 23.68
N ASP A 72 14.30 2.17 24.24
CA ASP A 72 12.87 2.00 24.44
C ASP A 72 12.16 2.79 23.33
N PHE A 73 11.55 2.10 22.40
CA PHE A 73 10.97 2.69 21.20
C PHE A 73 9.48 3.01 21.39
N VAL A 74 9.04 4.11 20.78
CA VAL A 74 7.65 4.52 20.75
C VAL A 74 7.21 4.71 19.31
N TYR A 75 5.98 4.32 18.99
CA TYR A 75 5.33 4.72 17.74
C TYR A 75 4.50 5.98 17.95
N ASN A 76 4.47 6.84 16.94
CA ASN A 76 3.61 8.01 16.92
C ASN A 76 2.83 8.08 15.61
N TYR A 77 1.62 8.59 15.68
CA TYR A 77 0.75 8.79 14.51
C TYR A 77 -0.19 9.97 14.74
N SER A 78 -0.75 10.51 13.66
CA SER A 78 -1.81 11.52 13.77
C SER A 78 -3.14 10.82 13.99
N ASN A 79 -3.82 11.09 15.12
CA ASN A 79 -5.15 10.53 15.40
C ASN A 79 -6.13 10.92 14.28
N PRO A 80 -6.70 9.96 13.55
CA PRO A 80 -7.51 10.28 12.38
C PRO A 80 -8.83 10.99 12.72
N ALA A 81 -9.32 10.87 13.94
CA ALA A 81 -10.55 11.53 14.36
C ALA A 81 -10.33 12.96 14.88
N THR A 82 -9.16 13.26 15.47
CA THR A 82 -8.90 14.57 16.09
C THR A 82 -7.79 15.38 15.42
N GLY A 83 -6.88 14.71 14.71
CA GLY A 83 -5.68 15.32 14.12
C GLY A 83 -4.55 15.54 15.14
N GLU A 84 -4.73 15.18 16.40
CA GLU A 84 -3.70 15.30 17.41
C GLU A 84 -2.68 14.17 17.32
N GLN A 85 -1.42 14.45 17.67
CA GLN A 85 -0.40 13.42 17.76
C GLN A 85 -0.71 12.46 18.90
N GLN A 86 -0.63 11.16 18.61
CA GLN A 86 -0.72 10.09 19.58
C GLN A 86 0.62 9.38 19.69
N ILE A 87 0.91 8.88 20.89
CA ILE A 87 2.12 8.10 21.17
C ILE A 87 1.67 6.73 21.69
N ILE A 88 2.25 5.69 21.13
CA ILE A 88 2.15 4.32 21.63
C ILE A 88 3.48 4.02 22.30
N GLU A 89 3.48 3.95 23.62
CA GLU A 89 4.67 3.77 24.45
C GLU A 89 5.34 2.39 24.22
N ASP A 90 4.57 1.38 23.82
CA ASP A 90 5.04 0.06 23.44
C ASP A 90 5.04 -0.04 21.91
N ALA A 91 6.22 0.15 21.30
CA ALA A 91 6.39 0.10 19.85
C ALA A 91 6.52 -1.34 19.31
N SER A 92 6.05 -2.34 20.03
CA SER A 92 6.03 -3.73 19.56
C SER A 92 5.03 -3.95 18.43
N SER A 93 5.37 -4.83 17.50
CA SER A 93 4.49 -5.26 16.43
C SER A 93 4.67 -6.75 16.15
N PRO A 94 3.59 -7.53 16.04
CA PRO A 94 3.70 -8.93 15.63
C PRO A 94 4.27 -9.07 14.21
N GLU A 95 4.86 -10.22 13.95
CA GLU A 95 5.30 -10.59 12.60
C GLU A 95 4.14 -10.47 11.60
N ASN A 96 4.43 -9.89 10.44
CA ASN A 96 3.48 -9.72 9.35
C ASN A 96 2.17 -8.96 9.70
N VAL A 97 2.17 -8.12 10.72
CA VAL A 97 1.03 -7.26 11.07
C VAL A 97 1.42 -5.80 10.87
N TYR A 98 0.63 -5.09 10.08
CA TYR A 98 0.72 -3.64 9.94
C TYR A 98 -0.61 -3.00 10.34
N ARG A 99 -0.61 -2.21 11.43
CA ARG A 99 -1.80 -1.57 11.98
C ARG A 99 -1.99 -0.18 11.39
N ILE A 100 -3.20 0.09 10.90
CA ILE A 100 -3.59 1.41 10.37
C ILE A 100 -4.78 1.91 11.18
N PHE A 101 -4.63 3.05 11.85
CA PHE A 101 -5.72 3.75 12.54
C PHE A 101 -6.58 4.48 11.51
N VAL A 102 -7.89 4.30 11.59
CA VAL A 102 -8.86 4.82 10.61
C VAL A 102 -9.91 5.66 11.28
N GLY A 103 -10.18 6.84 10.74
CA GLY A 103 -11.21 7.74 11.24
C GLY A 103 -11.67 8.75 10.21
N VAL A 104 -12.56 9.63 10.63
CA VAL A 104 -13.05 10.74 9.84
C VAL A 104 -12.94 12.03 10.63
N ARG A 105 -12.79 13.14 9.93
CA ARG A 105 -12.98 14.52 10.46
C ARG A 105 -13.12 15.47 9.29
N THR A 106 -13.59 16.68 9.56
CA THR A 106 -13.57 17.76 8.58
C THR A 106 -12.12 18.11 8.20
N LEU A 107 -11.76 17.94 6.93
CA LEU A 107 -10.40 18.21 6.44
C LEU A 107 -10.25 19.64 5.91
N GLY A 108 -11.32 20.18 5.37
CA GLY A 108 -11.34 21.48 4.73
C GLY A 108 -10.71 21.50 3.33
N GLY A 109 -11.04 22.52 2.54
CA GLY A 109 -10.59 22.63 1.17
C GLY A 109 -11.22 21.59 0.25
N SER A 110 -10.42 20.93 -0.59
CA SER A 110 -10.84 19.88 -1.53
C SER A 110 -10.26 18.52 -1.19
N ALA A 111 -9.56 18.37 -0.07
CA ALA A 111 -8.99 17.12 0.34
C ALA A 111 -10.08 16.11 0.70
N LEU A 112 -10.00 14.92 0.14
CA LEU A 112 -10.95 13.83 0.41
C LEU A 112 -10.43 12.90 1.52
N GLY A 113 -9.12 12.81 1.68
CA GLY A 113 -8.46 12.02 2.69
C GLY A 113 -7.03 12.47 2.94
N PHE A 114 -6.39 11.87 3.94
CA PHE A 114 -4.95 11.86 4.16
C PHE A 114 -4.54 10.52 4.74
N GLY A 115 -3.52 9.94 4.18
CA GLY A 115 -2.87 8.73 4.67
C GLY A 115 -1.39 8.97 4.94
N GLY A 116 -0.81 8.23 5.88
CA GLY A 116 0.62 8.30 6.10
C GLY A 116 1.14 7.21 7.03
N ALA A 117 2.38 6.82 6.82
CA ALA A 117 3.09 5.98 7.77
C ALA A 117 3.30 6.78 9.07
N GLY A 118 3.15 6.10 10.20
CA GLY A 118 3.49 6.67 11.49
C GLY A 118 4.99 6.85 11.65
N GLY A 119 5.37 7.69 12.61
CA GLY A 119 6.76 7.89 13.00
C GLY A 119 7.18 6.93 14.11
N THR A 120 8.49 6.90 14.36
CA THR A 120 9.09 6.19 15.47
C THR A 120 10.02 7.14 16.20
N GLY A 121 9.98 7.08 17.52
CA GLY A 121 10.93 7.75 18.42
C GLY A 121 11.50 6.75 19.40
N PHE A 122 12.46 7.16 20.21
CA PHE A 122 12.99 6.33 21.29
C PHE A 122 13.43 7.15 22.50
N ALA A 123 13.44 6.50 23.65
CA ALA A 123 14.17 6.94 24.83
C ALA A 123 15.32 5.96 25.11
N GLY A 124 16.39 6.44 25.72
CA GLY A 124 17.54 5.58 26.04
C GLY A 124 17.86 5.59 27.53
N SER A 125 18.20 4.43 28.06
CA SER A 125 18.72 4.29 29.43
C SER A 125 19.80 3.22 29.49
N GLY A 126 20.69 3.29 30.45
CA GLY A 126 21.73 2.27 30.51
C GLY A 126 22.61 2.34 31.75
N THR A 127 23.48 1.34 31.86
CA THR A 127 24.48 1.22 32.89
C THR A 127 25.88 1.20 32.27
N LEU A 128 26.71 2.18 32.66
CA LEU A 128 28.09 2.22 32.24
C LEU A 128 28.95 1.29 33.12
N GLY A 129 29.66 0.38 32.47
CA GLY A 129 30.51 -0.60 33.11
C GLY A 129 31.93 -0.65 32.52
N SER A 130 32.45 -1.84 32.25
CA SER A 130 33.80 -2.06 31.74
C SER A 130 33.96 -1.94 30.22
N GLY A 131 32.88 -1.89 29.46
CA GLY A 131 32.89 -1.70 28.01
C GLY A 131 32.63 -0.25 27.60
N SER A 132 32.80 0.06 26.31
CA SER A 132 32.49 1.39 25.81
C SER A 132 31.00 1.54 25.53
N LEU A 133 30.47 2.76 25.66
CA LEU A 133 29.07 3.07 25.25
C LEU A 133 28.92 2.87 23.74
N ALA A 134 29.89 3.29 22.94
CA ALA A 134 29.85 3.14 21.50
C ALA A 134 29.69 1.67 21.05
N ASP A 135 30.40 0.74 21.71
CA ASP A 135 30.24 -0.69 21.37
C ASP A 135 28.89 -1.25 21.80
N ALA A 136 28.35 -0.78 22.96
CA ALA A 136 26.99 -1.17 23.38
C ALA A 136 25.90 -0.61 22.44
N VAL A 137 26.05 0.61 21.96
CA VAL A 137 25.17 1.21 20.98
C VAL A 137 25.22 0.44 19.65
N ALA A 138 26.44 0.13 19.16
CA ALA A 138 26.58 -0.66 17.93
C ALA A 138 26.00 -2.09 18.06
N ASP A 139 26.08 -2.69 19.25
CA ASP A 139 25.43 -3.97 19.52
C ASP A 139 23.89 -3.84 19.51
N ALA A 140 23.32 -2.76 20.06
CA ALA A 140 21.90 -2.47 20.00
C ALA A 140 21.43 -2.24 18.55
N GLU A 141 22.16 -1.42 17.77
CA GLU A 141 21.85 -1.20 16.36
C GLU A 141 21.81 -2.50 15.56
N ALA A 142 22.74 -3.43 15.84
CA ALA A 142 22.78 -4.73 15.18
C ALA A 142 21.62 -5.67 15.58
N ASN A 143 21.04 -5.45 16.76
CA ASN A 143 19.93 -6.23 17.31
C ASN A 143 18.57 -5.55 17.10
N ASP A 144 18.52 -4.34 16.51
CA ASP A 144 17.27 -3.60 16.29
C ASP A 144 16.34 -4.33 15.33
N THR A 145 15.08 -4.40 15.73
CA THR A 145 14.01 -5.07 14.98
C THR A 145 13.05 -4.10 14.30
N HIS A 146 13.20 -2.76 14.50
CA HIS A 146 12.26 -1.76 13.97
C HIS A 146 12.38 -1.53 12.46
N ARG A 147 13.46 -2.02 11.82
CA ARG A 147 13.54 -2.06 10.35
C ARG A 147 12.52 -3.02 9.75
N ARG A 148 12.09 -4.03 10.50
CA ARG A 148 11.03 -4.99 10.20
C ARG A 148 11.21 -5.82 8.91
N GLY A 149 12.41 -5.99 8.40
CA GLY A 149 12.69 -6.84 7.24
C GLY A 149 12.26 -6.20 5.91
N GLY A 150 11.25 -6.74 5.24
CA GLY A 150 10.78 -6.26 3.93
C GLY A 150 9.98 -4.96 3.98
N GLY A 151 9.78 -4.35 2.80
CA GLY A 151 9.05 -3.09 2.66
C GLY A 151 9.93 -1.84 2.76
N PRO A 152 9.33 -0.65 2.80
CA PRO A 152 10.06 0.60 2.72
C PRO A 152 10.83 0.91 4.01
N LEU A 153 11.95 1.60 3.84
CA LEU A 153 12.58 2.36 4.90
C LEU A 153 11.76 3.63 5.12
N VAL A 154 11.09 3.73 6.29
CA VAL A 154 10.24 4.86 6.63
C VAL A 154 11.10 6.06 6.98
N ILE A 155 12.07 5.88 7.89
CA ILE A 155 12.99 6.92 8.33
C ILE A 155 14.28 6.31 8.88
N THR A 156 15.39 7.05 8.77
CA THR A 156 16.65 6.78 9.48
C THR A 156 16.78 7.73 10.67
N LEU A 157 16.71 7.18 11.88
CA LEU A 157 16.92 7.92 13.12
C LEU A 157 18.43 8.06 13.37
N ASN A 158 18.97 9.25 13.17
CA ASN A 158 20.39 9.56 13.38
C ASN A 158 20.57 10.56 14.50
N GLY A 159 21.59 10.36 15.33
CA GLY A 159 21.92 11.31 16.37
C GLY A 159 23.25 11.01 17.06
N ALA A 160 23.48 11.70 18.16
CA ALA A 160 24.58 11.41 19.05
C ALA A 160 24.20 11.74 20.51
N PHE A 161 24.73 10.98 21.45
CA PHE A 161 24.62 11.23 22.87
C PHE A 161 25.49 12.44 23.29
N GLU A 162 25.33 12.91 24.54
CA GLU A 162 26.08 14.06 25.06
C GLU A 162 27.61 13.86 25.06
N ASP A 163 28.08 12.62 25.19
CA ASP A 163 29.49 12.26 25.09
C ASP A 163 30.05 12.18 23.66
N GLY A 164 29.16 12.39 22.66
CA GLY A 164 29.50 12.33 21.23
C GLY A 164 29.37 10.95 20.60
N THR A 165 28.95 9.92 21.34
CA THR A 165 28.68 8.59 20.78
C THR A 165 27.52 8.67 19.77
N PRO A 166 27.73 8.35 18.47
CA PRO A 166 26.68 8.40 17.46
C PRO A 166 25.75 7.20 17.60
N PHE A 167 24.54 7.34 17.07
CA PHE A 167 23.62 6.24 16.83
C PHE A 167 22.91 6.40 15.48
N SER A 168 22.49 5.26 14.90
CA SER A 168 21.75 5.21 13.64
C SER A 168 20.83 4.00 13.61
N PHE A 169 19.50 4.23 13.60
CA PHE A 169 18.50 3.18 13.49
C PHE A 169 17.71 3.34 12.20
N GLU A 170 17.61 2.27 11.42
CA GLU A 170 16.71 2.19 10.29
C GLU A 170 15.33 1.70 10.75
N VAL A 171 14.29 2.45 10.44
CA VAL A 171 12.92 2.16 10.86
C VAL A 171 12.04 1.90 9.64
N GLY A 172 11.41 0.73 9.61
CA GLY A 172 10.39 0.36 8.63
C GLY A 172 8.96 0.67 9.11
N LEU A 173 7.98 -0.02 8.55
CA LEU A 173 6.57 0.18 8.86
C LEU A 173 6.23 -0.27 10.29
N GLY A 174 5.89 0.66 11.16
CA GLY A 174 5.39 0.39 12.51
C GLY A 174 3.87 0.44 12.57
N VAL A 175 3.31 1.63 12.41
CA VAL A 175 1.87 1.92 12.36
C VAL A 175 1.61 2.95 11.27
N GLY A 176 0.33 3.07 10.84
CA GLY A 176 -0.12 4.10 9.92
C GLY A 176 -1.42 4.73 10.40
N SER A 177 -1.83 5.83 9.76
CA SER A 177 -3.15 6.41 9.96
C SER A 177 -3.76 6.89 8.65
N VAL A 178 -5.08 6.75 8.54
CA VAL A 178 -5.88 7.20 7.40
C VAL A 178 -7.08 7.97 7.94
N VAL A 179 -7.29 9.17 7.43
CA VAL A 179 -8.45 9.99 7.74
C VAL A 179 -9.19 10.36 6.46
N PHE A 180 -10.52 10.37 6.53
CA PHE A 180 -11.38 10.81 5.43
C PHE A 180 -12.15 12.07 5.84
N ASP A 181 -12.49 12.88 4.84
CA ASP A 181 -13.32 14.06 5.04
C ASP A 181 -14.76 13.62 5.37
N ASP A 182 -15.32 14.14 6.46
CA ASP A 182 -16.62 13.74 6.99
C ASP A 182 -17.80 14.45 6.32
N ASP A 183 -17.55 15.50 5.50
CA ASP A 183 -18.59 16.28 4.82
C ASP A 183 -18.50 16.22 3.27
N ALA A 184 -17.59 15.42 2.70
CA ALA A 184 -17.52 15.21 1.27
C ALA A 184 -18.73 14.43 0.72
N ASN A 185 -19.04 14.66 -0.56
CA ASN A 185 -20.13 13.95 -1.22
C ASN A 185 -19.71 12.53 -1.62
N TRP A 186 -19.83 11.59 -0.70
CA TRP A 186 -19.36 10.22 -0.84
C TRP A 186 -20.35 9.26 -1.52
N HIS A 187 -19.80 8.35 -2.30
CA HIS A 187 -20.40 7.07 -2.69
C HIS A 187 -19.71 5.96 -1.91
N PHE A 188 -20.40 5.39 -0.92
CA PHE A 188 -19.81 4.38 -0.01
C PHE A 188 -19.92 2.94 -0.53
N ASP A 189 -20.94 2.62 -1.32
CA ASP A 189 -21.18 1.22 -1.74
C ASP A 189 -20.22 0.82 -2.86
N HIS A 190 -19.11 0.18 -2.50
CA HIS A 190 -18.09 -0.28 -3.45
C HIS A 190 -18.57 -1.44 -4.35
N THR A 191 -19.73 -2.03 -4.10
CA THR A 191 -20.27 -3.18 -4.86
C THR A 191 -21.13 -2.79 -6.06
N VAL A 192 -21.49 -1.51 -6.16
CA VAL A 192 -22.31 -0.98 -7.26
C VAL A 192 -21.59 0.17 -7.98
N PRO A 193 -21.99 0.51 -9.23
CA PRO A 193 -21.40 1.64 -9.95
C PRO A 193 -21.49 2.94 -9.18
N VAL A 194 -20.43 3.77 -9.27
CA VAL A 194 -20.37 5.06 -8.57
C VAL A 194 -21.48 5.98 -9.03
N ALA A 195 -22.18 6.59 -8.09
CA ALA A 195 -23.24 7.55 -8.40
C ALA A 195 -22.66 8.80 -9.12
N PRO A 196 -23.31 9.31 -10.18
CA PRO A 196 -22.85 10.51 -10.86
C PRO A 196 -22.71 11.70 -9.89
N GLY A 197 -21.56 12.36 -9.92
CA GLY A 197 -21.29 13.53 -9.08
C GLY A 197 -20.84 13.22 -7.65
N ALA A 198 -20.65 11.95 -7.28
CA ALA A 198 -20.13 11.54 -5.99
C ALA A 198 -18.65 11.10 -6.08
N ASN A 199 -17.93 11.23 -4.99
CA ASN A 199 -16.56 10.71 -4.83
C ASN A 199 -16.63 9.26 -4.37
N ASP A 200 -15.89 8.37 -5.01
CA ASP A 200 -15.86 6.96 -4.64
C ASP A 200 -15.00 6.73 -3.41
N PHE A 201 -15.62 6.37 -2.31
CA PHE A 201 -14.95 6.20 -1.02
C PHE A 201 -13.89 5.08 -1.04
N TYR A 202 -14.17 3.99 -1.76
CA TYR A 202 -13.23 2.88 -1.93
C TYR A 202 -11.95 3.31 -2.66
N SER A 203 -12.06 4.11 -3.73
CA SER A 203 -10.89 4.61 -4.46
C SER A 203 -10.00 5.50 -3.62
N VAL A 204 -10.60 6.39 -2.81
CA VAL A 204 -9.86 7.22 -1.88
C VAL A 204 -9.24 6.36 -0.77
N ALA A 205 -9.95 5.36 -0.27
CA ALA A 205 -9.39 4.44 0.73
C ALA A 205 -8.16 3.67 0.21
N LEU A 206 -8.18 3.20 -1.05
CA LEU A 206 -7.00 2.61 -1.69
C LEU A 206 -5.83 3.60 -1.71
N HIS A 207 -6.07 4.83 -2.16
CA HIS A 207 -5.05 5.88 -2.27
C HIS A 207 -4.42 6.19 -0.90
N GLU A 208 -5.22 6.43 0.12
CA GLU A 208 -4.73 6.78 1.44
C GLU A 208 -4.02 5.63 2.15
N ILE A 209 -4.46 4.38 1.94
CA ILE A 209 -3.75 3.22 2.47
C ILE A 209 -2.37 3.06 1.80
N LEU A 210 -2.23 3.35 0.49
CA LEU A 210 -0.92 3.31 -0.17
C LEU A 210 0.06 4.34 0.42
N HIS A 211 -0.40 5.53 0.83
CA HIS A 211 0.43 6.47 1.56
C HIS A 211 0.95 5.89 2.88
N THR A 212 0.12 5.11 3.60
CA THR A 212 0.60 4.45 4.83
C THR A 212 1.68 3.40 4.56
N LEU A 213 1.73 2.85 3.35
CA LEU A 213 2.76 1.89 2.91
C LEU A 213 4.04 2.56 2.41
N GLY A 214 4.18 3.86 2.62
CA GLY A 214 5.41 4.59 2.38
C GLY A 214 5.44 5.44 1.12
N VAL A 215 4.34 5.49 0.38
CA VAL A 215 4.20 6.41 -0.76
C VAL A 215 4.13 7.84 -0.26
N GLY A 216 4.82 8.77 -0.90
CA GLY A 216 4.69 10.20 -0.66
C GLY A 216 5.62 10.81 0.38
N GLY A 217 6.19 10.04 1.33
CA GLY A 217 6.90 10.72 2.43
C GLY A 217 8.06 9.99 3.08
N THR A 218 8.28 8.72 2.78
CA THR A 218 9.33 7.91 3.41
C THR A 218 10.71 8.12 2.80
N ASP A 219 11.77 7.73 3.53
CA ASP A 219 13.14 7.78 3.00
C ASP A 219 13.29 6.92 1.73
N SER A 220 12.65 5.75 1.69
CA SER A 220 12.63 4.92 0.47
C SER A 220 12.01 5.66 -0.71
N TRP A 221 10.85 6.30 -0.52
CA TRP A 221 10.18 7.09 -1.56
C TRP A 221 11.06 8.26 -2.03
N ASN A 222 11.56 9.05 -1.08
CA ASN A 222 12.37 10.25 -1.38
C ASN A 222 13.67 9.89 -2.12
N SER A 223 14.24 8.71 -1.85
CA SER A 223 15.45 8.23 -2.53
C SER A 223 15.22 7.89 -4.02
N MET A 224 13.97 7.65 -4.42
CA MET A 224 13.59 7.34 -5.81
C MET A 224 13.31 8.59 -6.65
N ILE A 225 13.36 9.81 -6.08
CA ILE A 225 12.93 11.00 -6.78
C ILE A 225 14.07 11.99 -7.01
N VAL A 226 14.21 12.49 -8.24
CA VAL A 226 15.06 13.63 -8.60
C VAL A 226 14.24 14.62 -9.43
N GLY A 227 13.83 15.72 -8.81
CA GLY A 227 12.87 16.65 -9.40
C GLY A 227 11.52 15.98 -9.64
N THR A 228 11.09 15.89 -10.89
CA THR A 228 9.86 15.17 -11.28
C THR A 228 10.15 13.81 -11.91
N THR A 229 11.36 13.29 -11.73
CA THR A 229 11.79 12.01 -12.30
C THR A 229 11.85 10.94 -11.24
N TRP A 230 11.19 9.82 -11.50
CA TRP A 230 11.28 8.59 -10.74
C TRP A 230 12.43 7.72 -11.20
N LEU A 231 13.21 7.17 -10.30
CA LEU A 231 14.42 6.39 -10.58
C LEU A 231 14.23 4.88 -10.43
N GLY A 232 13.12 4.43 -9.86
CA GLY A 232 12.87 3.03 -9.58
C GLY A 232 12.74 2.20 -10.86
N ALA A 233 13.33 1.02 -10.86
CA ALA A 233 13.45 0.18 -12.05
C ALA A 233 12.12 -0.47 -12.45
N GLU A 234 11.28 -0.80 -11.47
CA GLU A 234 9.99 -1.45 -11.70
C GLU A 234 9.00 -0.51 -12.39
N VAL A 235 8.92 0.74 -11.91
CA VAL A 235 8.10 1.78 -12.56
C VAL A 235 8.60 2.08 -13.96
N ILE A 236 9.92 2.23 -14.16
CA ILE A 236 10.49 2.48 -15.50
C ILE A 236 10.19 1.31 -16.44
N ALA A 237 10.26 0.07 -15.96
CA ALA A 237 9.92 -1.09 -16.77
C ALA A 237 8.43 -1.16 -17.11
N SER A 238 7.55 -0.82 -16.17
CA SER A 238 6.10 -0.87 -16.34
C SER A 238 5.56 0.28 -17.20
N HIS A 239 6.07 1.51 -17.01
CA HIS A 239 5.58 2.71 -17.69
C HIS A 239 6.39 3.10 -18.93
N GLY A 240 7.62 2.58 -19.07
CA GLY A 240 8.54 2.91 -20.17
C GLY A 240 9.43 4.12 -19.94
N THR A 241 9.17 4.94 -18.93
CA THR A 241 9.99 6.08 -18.51
C THR A 241 9.73 6.47 -17.07
N GLY A 242 10.74 7.03 -16.40
CA GLY A 242 10.57 7.68 -15.10
C GLY A 242 10.52 9.22 -15.18
N THR A 243 10.76 9.79 -16.36
CA THR A 243 10.89 11.25 -16.51
C THR A 243 9.52 11.93 -16.54
N GLY A 244 9.32 12.91 -15.64
CA GLY A 244 8.12 13.75 -15.63
C GLY A 244 6.86 13.06 -15.12
N ILE A 245 7.02 11.95 -14.40
CA ILE A 245 5.89 11.16 -13.88
C ILE A 245 5.61 11.39 -12.38
N VAL A 246 6.40 12.24 -11.71
CA VAL A 246 6.18 12.64 -10.32
C VAL A 246 5.69 14.08 -10.31
N GLU A 247 4.67 14.37 -9.49
CA GLU A 247 4.18 15.73 -9.28
C GLU A 247 5.22 16.61 -8.59
N SER A 248 5.04 17.93 -8.74
CA SER A 248 5.99 18.90 -8.18
C SER A 248 5.97 18.97 -6.66
N ASP A 249 4.95 18.43 -5.98
CA ASP A 249 4.87 18.29 -4.54
C ASP A 249 5.83 17.19 -4.03
N GLY A 250 6.21 16.25 -4.90
CA GLY A 250 7.06 15.10 -4.57
C GLY A 250 6.35 13.98 -3.81
N GLU A 251 5.04 14.07 -3.62
CA GLU A 251 4.24 13.13 -2.84
C GLU A 251 3.38 12.21 -3.71
N HIS A 252 3.10 12.62 -4.96
CA HIS A 252 2.22 11.93 -5.89
C HIS A 252 2.87 11.67 -7.25
N PHE A 253 2.30 10.74 -7.99
CA PHE A 253 2.56 10.63 -9.43
C PHE A 253 1.74 11.66 -10.20
N ALA A 254 2.19 11.98 -11.43
CA ALA A 254 1.54 12.96 -12.27
C ALA A 254 0.09 12.53 -12.62
N GLU A 255 -0.78 13.54 -12.77
CA GLU A 255 -2.16 13.33 -13.18
C GLU A 255 -2.27 12.57 -14.52
N ASN A 256 -3.34 11.81 -14.67
CA ASN A 256 -3.71 11.11 -15.89
C ASN A 256 -2.70 10.04 -16.36
N LEU A 257 -1.87 9.50 -15.47
CA LEU A 257 -1.08 8.31 -15.78
C LEU A 257 -1.99 7.10 -15.86
N MET A 258 -1.97 6.45 -17.02
CA MET A 258 -2.82 5.30 -17.32
C MET A 258 -2.04 4.01 -17.16
N SER A 259 -2.65 3.01 -16.53
CA SER A 259 -2.09 1.66 -16.39
C SER A 259 -3.20 0.61 -16.35
N PRO A 260 -2.94 -0.63 -16.79
CA PRO A 260 -3.91 -1.71 -16.67
C PRO A 260 -4.24 -2.01 -15.22
N ARG A 261 -5.52 -2.13 -14.90
CA ARG A 261 -6.00 -2.60 -13.61
C ARG A 261 -5.64 -4.08 -13.41
N ILE A 262 -5.18 -4.44 -12.22
CA ILE A 262 -4.66 -5.80 -11.96
C ILE A 262 -5.72 -6.90 -12.04
N THR A 263 -6.99 -6.56 -11.89
CA THR A 263 -8.08 -7.53 -11.83
C THR A 263 -8.62 -7.95 -13.21
N ASP A 264 -8.59 -7.04 -14.20
CA ASP A 264 -9.25 -7.26 -15.50
C ASP A 264 -8.50 -6.62 -16.70
N GLY A 265 -7.33 -6.02 -16.46
CA GLY A 265 -6.53 -5.40 -17.50
C GLY A 265 -7.11 -4.10 -18.10
N VAL A 266 -8.25 -3.63 -17.60
CA VAL A 266 -8.86 -2.40 -18.11
C VAL A 266 -7.95 -1.20 -17.82
N LEU A 267 -7.66 -0.42 -18.85
CA LEU A 267 -6.83 0.77 -18.74
C LEU A 267 -7.58 1.86 -17.94
N GLN A 268 -6.98 2.32 -16.88
CA GLN A 268 -7.51 3.38 -16.02
C GLN A 268 -6.40 4.30 -15.50
N GLU A 269 -6.77 5.45 -14.95
CA GLU A 269 -5.84 6.24 -14.14
C GLU A 269 -5.37 5.45 -12.93
N ILE A 270 -4.08 5.56 -12.59
CA ILE A 270 -3.50 4.89 -11.42
C ILE A 270 -4.16 5.37 -10.12
N VAL A 271 -4.10 4.56 -9.08
CA VAL A 271 -4.61 4.93 -7.74
C VAL A 271 -3.80 6.08 -7.15
N LEU A 272 -2.49 6.13 -7.42
CA LEU A 272 -1.55 7.15 -6.93
C LEU A 272 -1.61 8.49 -7.67
N ASP A 273 -2.58 8.72 -8.56
CA ASP A 273 -2.95 10.02 -9.10
C ASP A 273 -3.54 10.91 -7.97
N PRO A 274 -3.10 12.17 -7.80
CA PRO A 274 -3.54 13.03 -6.69
C PRO A 274 -5.03 13.40 -6.76
N ASN A 275 -5.67 13.21 -7.91
CA ASN A 275 -7.06 13.56 -8.12
C ASN A 275 -7.95 12.34 -8.40
N LEU A 276 -9.13 12.34 -7.81
CA LEU A 276 -10.18 11.37 -8.15
C LEU A 276 -11.18 12.02 -9.10
N THR A 277 -11.33 11.44 -10.30
CA THR A 277 -12.40 11.85 -11.21
C THR A 277 -13.75 11.47 -10.63
N VAL A 278 -14.58 12.47 -10.33
CA VAL A 278 -15.91 12.31 -9.73
C VAL A 278 -16.79 11.36 -10.56
N GLY A 279 -17.44 10.42 -9.90
CA GLY A 279 -18.30 9.43 -10.55
C GLY A 279 -17.55 8.23 -11.14
N THR A 280 -16.25 8.10 -10.85
CA THR A 280 -15.42 6.97 -11.27
C THR A 280 -14.89 6.17 -10.08
N ARG A 281 -14.58 4.89 -10.31
CA ARG A 281 -13.90 4.02 -9.35
C ARG A 281 -12.56 3.60 -9.91
N LYS A 282 -11.51 3.76 -9.09
CA LYS A 282 -10.16 3.26 -9.36
C LYS A 282 -9.94 1.96 -8.58
N GLY A 283 -9.31 0.97 -9.20
CA GLY A 283 -8.75 -0.22 -8.55
C GLY A 283 -7.24 -0.22 -8.72
N LEU A 284 -6.51 -1.08 -8.01
CA LEU A 284 -5.06 -1.19 -8.14
C LEU A 284 -4.65 -1.49 -9.59
N THR A 285 -3.58 -0.85 -10.04
CA THR A 285 -3.02 -1.03 -11.38
C THR A 285 -1.62 -1.65 -11.33
N GLN A 286 -1.13 -2.11 -12.48
CA GLN A 286 0.24 -2.62 -12.61
C GLN A 286 1.30 -1.56 -12.22
N LEU A 287 1.03 -0.28 -12.50
CA LEU A 287 1.95 0.80 -12.14
C LEU A 287 1.94 1.07 -10.63
N ASP A 288 0.78 0.99 -9.95
CA ASP A 288 0.72 1.09 -8.48
C ASP A 288 1.54 -0.03 -7.82
N LEU A 289 1.47 -1.27 -8.35
CA LEU A 289 2.28 -2.39 -7.85
C LEU A 289 3.77 -2.20 -8.15
N ALA A 290 4.12 -1.62 -9.31
CA ALA A 290 5.51 -1.33 -9.64
C ALA A 290 6.13 -0.32 -8.65
N VAL A 291 5.35 0.68 -8.22
CA VAL A 291 5.76 1.62 -7.15
C VAL A 291 6.05 0.87 -5.86
N LEU A 292 5.14 -0.01 -5.43
CA LEU A 292 5.33 -0.78 -4.20
C LEU A 292 6.57 -1.69 -4.27
N ARG A 293 6.88 -2.28 -5.45
CA ARG A 293 8.10 -3.06 -5.65
C ARG A 293 9.36 -2.20 -5.55
N ASP A 294 9.35 -1.01 -6.16
CA ASP A 294 10.47 -0.06 -6.03
C ASP A 294 10.68 0.39 -4.57
N LEU A 295 9.63 0.44 -3.76
CA LEU A 295 9.73 0.73 -2.32
C LEU A 295 10.20 -0.47 -1.48
N GLY A 296 10.35 -1.66 -2.08
CA GLY A 296 10.89 -2.85 -1.42
C GLY A 296 9.85 -3.90 -1.04
N PHE A 297 8.57 -3.72 -1.38
CA PHE A 297 7.58 -4.78 -1.22
C PHE A 297 7.76 -5.88 -2.27
N GLN A 298 7.44 -7.10 -1.88
CA GLN A 298 7.13 -8.15 -2.83
C GLN A 298 5.64 -8.09 -3.15
N THR A 299 5.29 -8.21 -4.41
CA THR A 299 3.90 -8.26 -4.85
C THR A 299 3.60 -9.63 -5.45
N ASN A 300 2.35 -10.06 -5.34
CA ASN A 300 1.89 -11.20 -6.12
C ASN A 300 1.96 -10.85 -7.60
N ASP A 301 2.31 -11.85 -8.42
CA ASP A 301 2.22 -11.70 -9.87
C ASP A 301 0.73 -11.68 -10.24
N PHE A 302 0.27 -10.54 -10.69
CA PHE A 302 -1.01 -10.41 -11.36
C PHE A 302 -0.69 -10.31 -12.86
N ASP A 303 -0.79 -11.41 -13.56
CA ASP A 303 -1.00 -11.34 -15.01
C ASP A 303 -2.47 -10.92 -15.19
N PRO A 304 -2.73 -9.65 -15.54
CA PRO A 304 -4.11 -9.23 -15.75
C PRO A 304 -4.67 -10.07 -16.88
N ILE A 305 -5.84 -10.64 -16.67
CA ILE A 305 -6.60 -11.23 -17.76
C ILE A 305 -6.94 -10.08 -18.70
N LEU A 306 -6.13 -9.91 -19.74
CA LEU A 306 -6.39 -8.89 -20.75
C LEU A 306 -7.53 -9.40 -21.64
N LEU A 307 -8.75 -9.05 -21.24
CA LEU A 307 -9.94 -9.52 -21.94
C LEU A 307 -9.88 -9.16 -23.44
N GLY A 308 -9.93 -10.18 -24.26
CA GLY A 308 -9.79 -10.05 -25.70
C GLY A 308 -8.38 -10.34 -26.24
N ASP A 309 -7.34 -10.43 -25.43
CA ASP A 309 -6.00 -10.91 -25.82
C ASP A 309 -5.98 -12.44 -25.83
N VAL A 310 -6.60 -13.00 -26.82
CA VAL A 310 -6.81 -14.47 -26.91
C VAL A 310 -5.59 -15.20 -27.46
N ASN A 311 -4.65 -14.47 -28.07
CA ASN A 311 -3.37 -15.00 -28.52
C ASN A 311 -2.26 -14.87 -27.47
N LEU A 312 -2.50 -14.17 -26.35
CA LEU A 312 -1.60 -13.93 -25.22
C LEU A 312 -0.29 -13.21 -25.63
N ASP A 313 -0.38 -12.26 -26.57
CA ASP A 313 0.78 -11.46 -26.99
C ASP A 313 0.91 -10.11 -26.26
N GLY A 314 -0.01 -9.82 -25.30
CA GLY A 314 -0.05 -8.60 -24.49
C GLY A 314 -0.78 -7.46 -25.17
N PHE A 315 -1.44 -7.67 -26.31
CA PHE A 315 -2.19 -6.64 -27.02
C PHE A 315 -3.54 -7.18 -27.49
N VAL A 316 -4.60 -6.44 -27.28
CA VAL A 316 -5.92 -6.75 -27.85
C VAL A 316 -6.02 -6.08 -29.22
N ASN A 317 -5.95 -6.86 -30.29
CA ASN A 317 -5.97 -6.35 -31.66
C ASN A 317 -6.56 -7.36 -32.65
N PHE A 318 -6.49 -7.10 -33.94
CA PHE A 318 -7.07 -7.97 -34.96
C PHE A 318 -6.45 -9.37 -35.04
N LEU A 319 -5.26 -9.57 -34.42
CA LEU A 319 -4.62 -10.91 -34.37
C LEU A 319 -5.34 -11.87 -33.42
N ASP A 320 -6.16 -11.35 -32.50
CA ASP A 320 -6.94 -12.13 -31.53
C ASP A 320 -8.21 -12.73 -32.12
N ILE A 321 -8.69 -12.21 -33.24
CA ILE A 321 -9.94 -12.69 -33.87
C ILE A 321 -9.89 -14.18 -34.17
N SER A 322 -8.79 -14.66 -34.78
CA SER A 322 -8.68 -16.07 -35.13
C SER A 322 -8.54 -16.99 -33.91
N PRO A 323 -7.70 -16.68 -32.90
CA PRO A 323 -7.70 -17.35 -31.62
C PRO A 323 -9.05 -17.37 -30.92
N PHE A 324 -9.76 -16.22 -30.84
CA PHE A 324 -11.09 -16.13 -30.24
C PHE A 324 -12.11 -17.10 -30.91
N ILE A 325 -12.17 -17.10 -32.23
CA ILE A 325 -13.04 -18.03 -32.97
C ILE A 325 -12.66 -19.49 -32.67
N SER A 326 -11.37 -19.78 -32.53
CA SER A 326 -10.87 -21.13 -32.22
C SER A 326 -11.32 -21.58 -30.83
N VAL A 327 -11.15 -20.73 -29.80
CA VAL A 327 -11.57 -21.00 -28.42
C VAL A 327 -13.09 -21.17 -28.35
N LEU A 328 -13.84 -20.25 -28.97
CA LEU A 328 -15.29 -20.30 -29.04
C LEU A 328 -15.80 -21.59 -29.69
N SER A 329 -15.20 -22.00 -30.80
CA SER A 329 -15.58 -23.20 -31.54
C SER A 329 -15.26 -24.49 -30.81
N ALA A 330 -14.20 -24.49 -30.00
CA ALA A 330 -13.74 -25.63 -29.22
C ALA A 330 -14.51 -25.81 -27.90
N GLY A 331 -15.32 -24.83 -27.50
CA GLY A 331 -15.92 -24.77 -26.16
C GLY A 331 -14.84 -24.64 -25.08
N GLY A 332 -13.79 -23.85 -25.35
CA GLY A 332 -12.67 -23.63 -24.45
C GLY A 332 -13.04 -22.76 -23.24
N THR A 333 -12.13 -22.70 -22.26
CA THR A 333 -12.31 -21.98 -21.01
C THR A 333 -11.19 -20.94 -20.78
N LEU A 334 -10.65 -20.38 -21.87
CA LEU A 334 -9.61 -19.34 -21.78
C LEU A 334 -10.26 -18.06 -21.23
N ALA A 335 -9.72 -17.55 -20.14
CA ALA A 335 -10.31 -16.42 -19.41
C ALA A 335 -10.31 -15.14 -20.24
N GLU A 336 -9.30 -14.91 -21.08
CA GLU A 336 -9.19 -13.77 -21.99
C GLU A 336 -10.28 -13.77 -23.07
N ALA A 337 -10.87 -14.95 -23.35
CA ALA A 337 -11.98 -15.09 -24.31
C ALA A 337 -13.37 -14.96 -23.66
N ASP A 338 -13.49 -15.06 -22.32
CA ASP A 338 -14.72 -14.80 -21.56
C ASP A 338 -14.85 -13.28 -21.35
N VAL A 339 -15.16 -12.56 -22.42
CA VAL A 339 -15.09 -11.08 -22.41
C VAL A 339 -16.28 -10.45 -21.69
N ASN A 340 -17.37 -11.18 -21.51
CA ASN A 340 -18.53 -10.75 -20.73
C ASN A 340 -18.42 -11.15 -19.24
N GLN A 341 -17.41 -11.96 -18.88
CA GLN A 341 -17.13 -12.42 -17.51
C GLN A 341 -18.28 -13.21 -16.86
N ASP A 342 -19.05 -13.95 -17.64
CA ASP A 342 -20.13 -14.80 -17.13
C ASP A 342 -19.67 -16.21 -16.71
N GLY A 343 -18.36 -16.51 -16.85
CA GLY A 343 -17.73 -17.78 -16.51
C GLY A 343 -17.74 -18.81 -17.63
N ALA A 344 -18.16 -18.43 -18.85
CA ALA A 344 -18.26 -19.35 -19.98
C ALA A 344 -17.97 -18.68 -21.33
N VAL A 345 -17.00 -19.18 -22.07
CA VAL A 345 -16.73 -18.69 -23.44
C VAL A 345 -17.79 -19.22 -24.39
N ASN A 346 -18.68 -18.35 -24.85
CA ASN A 346 -19.81 -18.70 -25.70
C ASN A 346 -20.20 -17.53 -26.65
N PHE A 347 -21.33 -17.65 -27.35
CA PHE A 347 -21.76 -16.61 -28.31
C PHE A 347 -22.09 -15.26 -27.68
N LEU A 348 -22.26 -15.18 -26.35
CA LEU A 348 -22.52 -13.93 -25.64
C LEU A 348 -21.26 -13.07 -25.54
N ASP A 349 -20.06 -13.65 -25.70
CA ASP A 349 -18.78 -12.96 -25.69
C ASP A 349 -18.45 -12.24 -26.99
N ILE A 350 -19.11 -12.59 -28.10
CA ILE A 350 -18.82 -12.00 -29.42
C ILE A 350 -19.03 -10.48 -29.43
N SER A 351 -20.12 -10.00 -28.87
CA SER A 351 -20.42 -8.57 -28.86
C SER A 351 -19.47 -7.78 -27.96
N PRO A 352 -19.20 -8.21 -26.70
CA PRO A 352 -18.14 -7.64 -25.88
C PRO A 352 -16.76 -7.66 -26.54
N PHE A 353 -16.37 -8.78 -27.16
CA PHE A 353 -15.08 -8.90 -27.85
C PHE A 353 -14.92 -7.88 -29.00
N ILE A 354 -15.97 -7.69 -29.82
CA ILE A 354 -15.97 -6.64 -30.85
C ILE A 354 -15.87 -5.25 -30.21
N GLY A 355 -16.53 -5.04 -29.07
CA GLY A 355 -16.46 -3.79 -28.32
C GLY A 355 -15.05 -3.43 -27.86
N VAL A 356 -14.34 -4.40 -27.31
CA VAL A 356 -12.94 -4.22 -26.87
C VAL A 356 -12.02 -3.95 -28.07
N LEU A 357 -12.15 -4.70 -29.16
CA LEU A 357 -11.40 -4.47 -30.41
C LEU A 357 -11.66 -3.09 -31.02
N ALA A 358 -12.85 -2.55 -30.91
CA ALA A 358 -13.22 -1.25 -31.48
C ALA A 358 -12.77 -0.07 -30.61
N GLY A 359 -12.43 -0.30 -29.37
CA GLY A 359 -11.95 0.71 -28.42
C GLY A 359 -10.43 0.91 -28.44
N GLN A 360 -9.69 0.16 -29.29
CA GLN A 360 -8.23 0.26 -29.46
C GLN A 360 -7.84 1.31 -30.48
#